data_38124bdb1c29e1333b580c678e32bdd8
#
_entry.id   38124bdb1c29e1333b580c678e32bdd8
#
_cell.length_a   1.000
_cell.length_b   1.000
_cell.length_c   1.000
_cell.angle_alpha   90.00
_cell.angle_beta   90.00
_cell.angle_gamma   90.00
#
_symmetry.space_group_name_H-M   'P 1'
#
loop_
_entity.id
_entity.type
_entity.pdbx_description
1 polymer ?
#
loop_
_entity_poly.entity_id
_entity_poly.type
_entity_poly.pdbx_seq_one_letter_code
_entity_poly.pdbx_strand_id
1 'polypeptide(L)' 'RSSYVVREGDTLWSIARRLAPDRDPRPIVDELATANRIDAGSIVPGQTLVVSAGS' A
#
# COMPACT_ATOMS: atom_id res chain seq x y z
N ARG A 1 -2.88 -11.71 -7.57
CA ARG A 1 -3.28 -10.71 -6.58
C ARG A 1 -2.84 -11.14 -5.20
N SER A 2 -2.25 -10.23 -4.44
CA SER A 2 -1.80 -10.53 -3.09
C SER A 2 -2.39 -9.53 -2.10
N SER A 3 -2.13 -9.78 -0.85
CA SER A 3 -2.59 -8.88 0.21
C SER A 3 -1.42 -8.55 1.12
N TYR A 4 -1.57 -7.45 1.84
CA TYR A 4 -0.57 -6.99 2.80
C TYR A 4 -1.29 -6.57 4.07
N VAL A 5 -0.81 -7.05 5.21
CA VAL A 5 -1.38 -6.68 6.50
C VAL A 5 -0.60 -5.48 7.04
N VAL A 6 -1.30 -4.39 7.32
CA VAL A 6 -0.70 -3.17 7.81
C VAL A 6 -0.15 -3.41 9.21
N ARG A 7 1.06 -2.95 9.45
CA ARG A 7 1.72 -3.03 10.76
C ARG A 7 1.70 -1.67 11.42
N GLU A 8 1.90 -1.68 12.71
CA GLU A 8 2.01 -0.43 13.46
C GLU A 8 3.15 0.42 12.91
N GLY A 9 2.86 1.68 12.65
CA GLY A 9 3.83 2.59 12.08
C GLY A 9 3.88 2.63 10.55
N ASP A 10 3.17 1.73 9.88
CA ASP A 10 3.15 1.72 8.42
C ASP A 10 2.36 2.88 7.86
N THR A 11 2.81 3.35 6.69
CA THR A 11 2.06 4.29 5.86
C THR A 11 1.96 3.68 4.48
N LEU A 12 1.08 4.21 3.63
CA LEU A 12 1.04 3.74 2.24
C LEU A 12 2.36 3.97 1.54
N TRP A 13 3.09 5.03 1.92
CA TRP A 13 4.40 5.30 1.35
C TRP A 13 5.42 4.24 1.73
N SER A 14 5.46 3.85 3.01
CA SER A 14 6.40 2.82 3.44
C SER A 14 6.06 1.48 2.81
N ILE A 15 4.79 1.18 2.69
CA ILE A 15 4.33 -0.06 2.05
C ILE A 15 4.72 -0.06 0.57
N ALA A 16 4.49 1.06 -0.12
CA ALA A 16 4.84 1.18 -1.54
C ALA A 16 6.33 0.96 -1.77
N ARG A 17 7.17 1.53 -0.92
CA ARG A 17 8.61 1.35 -1.02
C ARG A 17 9.04 -0.08 -0.77
N ARG A 18 8.36 -0.75 0.14
CA ARG A 18 8.65 -2.16 0.44
C ARG A 18 8.26 -3.07 -0.69
N LEU A 19 7.12 -2.78 -1.34
CA LEU A 19 6.62 -3.60 -2.43
C LEU A 19 7.43 -3.43 -3.70
N ALA A 20 7.92 -2.24 -3.96
CA ALA A 20 8.64 -1.93 -5.19
C ALA A 20 9.75 -0.92 -4.90
N PRO A 21 10.87 -1.38 -4.29
CA PRO A 21 11.92 -0.45 -3.85
C PRO A 21 12.60 0.28 -5.00
N ASP A 22 12.54 -0.27 -6.21
CA ASP A 22 13.20 0.34 -7.37
C ASP A 22 12.30 1.26 -8.17
N ARG A 23 11.08 1.49 -7.69
CA ARG A 23 10.11 2.29 -8.43
C ARG A 23 9.72 3.53 -7.66
N ASP A 24 9.23 4.52 -8.38
CA ASP A 24 8.67 5.71 -7.78
C ASP A 24 7.47 5.30 -6.92
N PRO A 25 7.44 5.61 -5.64
CA PRO A 25 6.34 5.20 -4.79
C PRO A 25 5.02 5.92 -5.05
N ARG A 26 5.05 7.10 -5.67
CA ARG A 26 3.84 7.91 -5.84
C ARG A 26 2.73 7.20 -6.61
N PRO A 27 2.99 6.62 -7.78
CA PRO A 27 1.93 5.88 -8.48
C PRO A 27 1.45 4.67 -7.69
N ILE A 28 2.36 4.03 -6.96
CA ILE A 28 2.01 2.85 -6.17
C ILE A 28 1.10 3.22 -5.00
N VAL A 29 1.38 4.35 -4.35
CA VAL A 29 0.50 4.85 -3.30
C VAL A 29 -0.90 5.11 -3.86
N ASP A 30 -0.98 5.73 -5.04
CA ASP A 30 -2.27 5.99 -5.68
C ASP A 30 -3.00 4.69 -5.99
N GLU A 31 -2.29 3.70 -6.52
CA GLU A 31 -2.87 2.40 -6.83
C GLU A 31 -3.40 1.70 -5.59
N LEU A 32 -2.63 1.73 -4.52
CA LEU A 32 -3.04 1.12 -3.25
C LEU A 32 -4.30 1.80 -2.70
N ALA A 33 -4.31 3.11 -2.70
CA ALA A 33 -5.45 3.86 -2.19
C ALA A 33 -6.71 3.57 -3.01
N THR A 34 -6.56 3.58 -4.33
CA THR A 34 -7.67 3.35 -5.24
C THR A 34 -8.21 1.93 -5.12
N ALA A 35 -7.31 0.95 -5.12
CA ALA A 35 -7.70 -0.46 -5.07
C ALA A 35 -8.42 -0.82 -3.76
N ASN A 36 -8.10 -0.10 -2.70
CA ASN A 36 -8.68 -0.36 -1.39
C ASN A 36 -9.73 0.67 -0.98
N ARG A 37 -10.00 1.65 -1.83
CA ARG A 37 -11.00 2.70 -1.60
C ARG A 37 -10.75 3.45 -0.31
N ILE A 38 -9.50 3.84 -0.09
CA ILE A 38 -9.08 4.53 1.12
C ILE A 38 -8.25 5.76 0.75
N ASP A 39 -8.15 6.69 1.69
CA ASP A 39 -7.22 7.80 1.59
C ASP A 39 -5.85 7.34 2.09
N ALA A 40 -4.80 8.02 1.61
CA ALA A 40 -3.43 7.65 1.93
C ALA A 40 -3.13 7.63 3.43
N GLY A 41 -3.85 8.41 4.21
CA GLY A 41 -3.64 8.48 5.65
C GLY A 41 -4.62 7.66 6.48
N SER A 42 -5.44 6.82 5.84
CA SER A 42 -6.56 6.15 6.51
C SER A 42 -6.32 4.69 6.82
N ILE A 43 -5.08 4.27 6.96
CA ILE A 43 -4.79 2.87 7.28
C ILE A 43 -4.54 2.72 8.78
N VAL A 44 -4.88 1.54 9.28
CA VAL A 44 -4.65 1.21 10.69
C VAL A 44 -3.96 -0.15 10.78
N PRO A 45 -3.22 -0.38 11.86
CA PRO A 45 -2.57 -1.68 12.05
C PRO A 45 -3.59 -2.81 12.06
N GLY A 46 -3.25 -3.91 11.42
CA GLY A 46 -4.13 -5.07 11.30
C GLY A 46 -5.02 -5.04 10.07
N GLN A 47 -5.14 -3.91 9.42
CA GLN A 47 -5.94 -3.79 8.20
C GLN A 47 -5.28 -4.56 7.07
N THR A 48 -6.08 -5.28 6.28
CA THR A 48 -5.56 -5.99 5.12
C THR A 48 -5.79 -5.16 3.86
N LEU A 49 -4.73 -4.95 3.11
CA LEU A 49 -4.78 -4.21 1.85
C LEU A 49 -4.65 -5.17 0.68
N VAL A 50 -5.44 -4.93 -0.35
CA VAL A 50 -5.28 -5.65 -1.62
C VAL A 50 -4.12 -5.01 -2.37
N VAL A 51 -3.22 -5.83 -2.85
CA VAL A 51 -2.03 -5.38 -3.57
C VAL A 51 -2.04 -6.01 -4.95
N SER A 52 -1.94 -5.18 -5.99
CA SER A 52 -1.89 -5.64 -7.37
C SER A 52 -0.46 -5.57 -7.90
N ALA A 53 0.48 -5.99 -7.10
CA ALA A 53 1.89 -5.89 -7.46
C ALA A 53 2.20 -6.71 -8.70
N GLY A 54 2.99 -6.15 -9.58
CA GLY A 54 3.49 -6.85 -10.75
C GLY A 54 2.52 -6.99 -11.90
N SER A 55 1.36 -6.47 -11.75
CA SER A 55 0.39 -6.52 -12.83
C SER A 55 0.65 -5.44 -13.86
#